data_ffca77c23d008b26f9a9d02db6bf072f
#
_entry.id   ffca77c23d008b26f9a9d02db6bf072f
#
_cell.length_a   1.000
_cell.length_b   1.000
_cell.length_c   1.000
_cell.angle_alpha   90.00
_cell.angle_beta   90.00
_cell.angle_gamma   90.00
#
_symmetry.space_group_name_H-M   'P 1'
#
loop_
_entity.id
_entity.type
_entity.pdbx_description
1 polymer ?
#
loop_
_entity_poly.entity_id
_entity_poly.type
_entity_poly.pdbx_seq_one_letter_code
_entity_poly.pdbx_strand_id
1 'polypeptide(L)'
;MTLSPVFRSDEAVQILRTAGVWSRLDPAARGQAEAITTVKQDLPSVLDNRYIDLGGLVEDPQARIGIEFVQEFFFLIVFRSVLQTVGLTPADLRLCCELNFCIKGTITAADNLFDDQDKALLPLKLGQGARFRSILQLLAFERLVSRVLERGVTAGSISTASAAQFQKELLSRMAAIGSLEGSEEGGVQGVMEPDQMIEQVHRVRGGALFELAFIAPRLLEAAVNPDVLARAQRAISKLGTAFQIVDDLTDFEFDLNRGSHNLLVSQITHRGTAAERTHLATFSGTAADGGDVVTELFADSARAVVERGEDEAKRALDELRSLGFWFPTELSHELVRAIVGLDGVDRMRTL
;
A
#
# COMPACT_ATOMS: atom_id res chain seq x y z
N MET A 1 5.07 -10.22 17.29
CA MET A 1 4.67 -9.10 16.40
C MET A 1 5.70 -9.03 15.29
N THR A 2 5.31 -9.25 14.08
CA THR A 2 6.17 -8.95 12.92
C THR A 2 6.25 -7.42 12.80
N LEU A 3 7.47 -6.89 12.83
CA LEU A 3 7.69 -5.45 12.66
C LEU A 3 7.18 -5.03 11.27
N SER A 4 6.61 -3.82 11.16
CA SER A 4 6.21 -3.27 9.86
C SER A 4 7.40 -3.32 8.89
N PRO A 5 7.22 -3.69 7.62
CA PRO A 5 8.29 -3.64 6.63
C PRO A 5 8.74 -2.22 6.31
N VAL A 6 7.87 -1.23 6.52
CA VAL A 6 8.12 0.20 6.28
C VAL A 6 8.44 0.94 7.59
N PHE A 7 8.85 2.20 7.51
CA PHE A 7 9.28 3.05 8.63
C PHE A 7 10.53 2.52 9.36
N ARG A 8 11.47 2.03 8.59
CA ARG A 8 12.76 1.52 9.10
C ARG A 8 13.82 2.59 9.21
N SER A 9 13.65 3.74 8.56
CA SER A 9 14.55 4.89 8.70
C SER A 9 14.21 5.68 9.96
N ASP A 10 14.95 5.45 11.05
CA ASP A 10 14.77 6.21 12.30
C ASP A 10 14.96 7.71 12.09
N GLU A 11 15.88 8.12 11.20
CA GLU A 11 16.15 9.51 10.86
C GLU A 11 14.92 10.16 10.19
N ALA A 12 14.41 9.57 9.11
CA ALA A 12 13.23 10.09 8.41
C ALA A 12 11.99 10.11 9.31
N VAL A 13 11.78 9.06 10.11
CA VAL A 13 10.69 9.00 11.11
C VAL A 13 10.83 10.11 12.14
N GLN A 14 12.04 10.38 12.65
CA GLN A 14 12.26 11.46 13.61
C GLN A 14 12.03 12.85 13.03
N ILE A 15 12.42 13.09 11.77
CA ILE A 15 12.17 14.36 11.07
C ILE A 15 10.65 14.56 10.91
N LEU A 16 9.92 13.56 10.42
CA LEU A 16 8.46 13.63 10.27
C LEU A 16 7.75 13.87 11.61
N ARG A 17 8.24 13.25 12.70
CA ARG A 17 7.72 13.49 14.06
C ARG A 17 7.96 14.91 14.53
N THR A 18 9.18 15.42 14.36
CA THR A 18 9.55 16.77 14.76
C THR A 18 8.77 17.83 13.99
N ALA A 19 8.47 17.57 12.72
CA ALA A 19 7.61 18.40 11.88
C ALA A 19 6.11 18.31 12.24
N GLY A 20 5.75 17.50 13.23
CA GLY A 20 4.37 17.35 13.72
C GLY A 20 3.45 16.50 12.83
N VAL A 21 4.01 15.72 11.90
CA VAL A 21 3.23 14.85 11.00
C VAL A 21 2.40 13.85 11.80
N TRP A 22 2.99 13.20 12.82
CA TRP A 22 2.30 12.24 13.68
C TRP A 22 1.12 12.85 14.44
N SER A 23 1.29 14.05 15.00
CA SER A 23 0.21 14.74 15.71
C SER A 23 -0.97 15.07 14.79
N ARG A 24 -0.69 15.35 13.51
CA ARG A 24 -1.74 15.60 12.51
C ARG A 24 -2.41 14.34 11.99
N LEU A 25 -1.70 13.21 12.00
CA LEU A 25 -2.26 11.89 11.65
C LEU A 25 -3.08 11.29 12.80
N ASP A 26 -2.85 11.65 14.06
CA ASP A 26 -3.48 11.03 15.22
C ASP A 26 -5.03 10.99 15.16
N PRO A 27 -5.75 12.08 14.81
CA PRO A 27 -7.21 12.00 14.69
C PRO A 27 -7.69 11.03 13.61
N ALA A 28 -6.96 10.95 12.49
CA ALA A 28 -7.26 10.00 11.42
C ALA A 28 -6.93 8.57 11.86
N ALA A 29 -5.84 8.37 12.60
CA ALA A 29 -5.46 7.07 13.17
C ALA A 29 -6.53 6.55 14.14
N ARG A 30 -7.06 7.41 15.02
CA ARG A 30 -8.15 7.04 15.95
C ARG A 30 -9.38 6.56 15.20
N GLY A 31 -9.84 7.34 14.23
CA GLY A 31 -11.01 6.93 13.46
C GLY A 31 -10.77 5.72 12.56
N GLN A 32 -9.53 5.47 12.12
CA GLN A 32 -9.18 4.24 11.40
C GLN A 32 -9.17 3.03 12.34
N ALA A 33 -8.68 3.18 13.58
CA ALA A 33 -8.72 2.13 14.59
C ALA A 33 -10.15 1.72 14.94
N GLU A 34 -11.06 2.70 15.06
CA GLU A 34 -12.50 2.43 15.28
C GLU A 34 -13.10 1.65 14.09
N ALA A 35 -12.79 2.04 12.85
CA ALA A 35 -13.26 1.34 11.66
C ALA A 35 -12.76 -0.12 11.61
N ILE A 36 -11.47 -0.34 11.88
CA ILE A 36 -10.87 -1.68 11.95
C ILE A 36 -11.55 -2.54 13.03
N THR A 37 -11.78 -1.97 14.20
CA THR A 37 -12.47 -2.67 15.31
C THR A 37 -13.89 -3.05 14.91
N THR A 38 -14.64 -2.14 14.28
CA THR A 38 -16.00 -2.41 13.80
C THR A 38 -16.01 -3.59 12.82
N VAL A 39 -15.11 -3.62 11.86
CA VAL A 39 -14.99 -4.74 10.90
C VAL A 39 -14.62 -6.04 11.61
N LYS A 40 -13.67 -6.02 12.54
CA LYS A 40 -13.29 -7.21 13.31
C LYS A 40 -14.47 -7.74 14.16
N GLN A 41 -15.28 -6.86 14.72
CA GLN A 41 -16.48 -7.24 15.49
C GLN A 41 -17.55 -7.94 14.64
N ASP A 42 -17.55 -7.77 13.33
CA ASP A 42 -18.42 -8.52 12.42
C ASP A 42 -17.94 -9.95 12.13
N LEU A 43 -16.70 -10.29 12.46
CA LEU A 43 -16.12 -11.59 12.13
C LEU A 43 -16.95 -12.79 12.63
N PRO A 44 -17.55 -12.78 13.87
CA PRO A 44 -18.44 -13.84 14.33
C PRO A 44 -19.71 -14.03 13.49
N SER A 45 -20.08 -13.05 12.66
CA SER A 45 -21.24 -13.19 11.75
C SER A 45 -20.91 -13.93 10.46
N VAL A 46 -19.63 -14.11 10.14
CA VAL A 46 -19.15 -14.73 8.90
C VAL A 46 -18.32 -15.99 9.14
N LEU A 47 -17.84 -16.21 10.36
CA LEU A 47 -17.00 -17.35 10.74
C LEU A 47 -17.42 -17.88 12.13
N ASP A 48 -17.40 -19.21 12.32
CA ASP A 48 -17.68 -19.85 13.60
C ASP A 48 -16.64 -19.44 14.67
N ASN A 49 -17.10 -19.13 15.87
CA ASN A 49 -16.29 -18.62 16.99
C ASN A 49 -15.14 -19.55 17.41
N ARG A 50 -15.22 -20.87 17.13
CA ARG A 50 -14.11 -21.80 17.41
C ARG A 50 -12.84 -21.49 16.61
N TYR A 51 -12.96 -20.78 15.49
CA TYR A 51 -11.85 -20.36 14.63
C TYR A 51 -11.44 -18.91 14.82
N ILE A 52 -12.01 -18.23 15.82
CA ILE A 52 -11.75 -16.82 16.14
C ILE A 52 -11.07 -16.74 17.51
N ASP A 53 -10.01 -15.95 17.59
CA ASP A 53 -9.48 -15.50 18.88
C ASP A 53 -10.37 -14.35 19.42
N LEU A 54 -11.31 -14.71 20.26
CA LEU A 54 -12.28 -13.77 20.83
C LEU A 54 -11.60 -12.69 21.70
N GLY A 55 -10.42 -13.00 22.29
CA GLY A 55 -9.63 -12.01 23.02
C GLY A 55 -9.15 -10.87 22.12
N GLY A 56 -8.75 -11.18 20.90
CA GLY A 56 -8.35 -10.20 19.89
C GLY A 56 -9.49 -9.32 19.34
N LEU A 57 -10.76 -9.67 19.58
CA LEU A 57 -11.93 -8.84 19.20
C LEU A 57 -12.27 -7.75 20.24
N VAL A 58 -11.88 -7.95 21.50
CA VAL A 58 -12.32 -7.12 22.65
C VAL A 58 -11.29 -6.00 22.95
N GLU A 59 -10.19 -5.94 22.22
CA GLU A 59 -9.17 -4.92 22.45
C GLU A 59 -9.72 -3.50 22.21
N ASP A 60 -9.48 -2.63 23.21
CA ASP A 60 -9.79 -1.21 23.06
C ASP A 60 -9.02 -0.61 21.88
N PRO A 61 -9.71 -0.10 20.84
CA PRO A 61 -9.04 0.49 19.69
C PRO A 61 -8.14 1.65 20.08
N GLN A 62 -8.47 2.38 21.14
CA GLN A 62 -7.69 3.55 21.60
C GLN A 62 -6.39 3.13 22.32
N ALA A 63 -6.35 1.97 22.94
CA ALA A 63 -5.16 1.47 23.65
C ALA A 63 -4.01 1.08 22.70
N ARG A 64 -4.30 0.84 21.41
CA ARG A 64 -3.32 0.44 20.39
C ARG A 64 -2.76 1.60 19.58
N ILE A 65 -3.29 2.81 19.71
CA ILE A 65 -2.86 3.95 18.90
C ILE A 65 -1.51 4.43 19.41
N GLY A 66 -0.48 3.92 18.80
CA GLY A 66 0.90 4.30 18.99
C GLY A 66 1.60 4.36 17.64
N ILE A 67 2.91 4.52 17.67
CA ILE A 67 3.73 4.58 16.45
C ILE A 67 3.59 3.30 15.62
N GLU A 68 3.52 2.14 16.25
CA GLU A 68 3.36 0.84 15.57
C GLU A 68 2.06 0.75 14.79
N PHE A 69 0.95 1.24 15.35
CA PHE A 69 -0.34 1.28 14.66
C PHE A 69 -0.28 2.19 13.42
N VAL A 70 0.32 3.37 13.58
CA VAL A 70 0.48 4.31 12.45
C VAL A 70 1.35 3.70 11.36
N GLN A 71 2.42 3.00 11.71
CA GLN A 71 3.29 2.32 10.76
C GLN A 71 2.56 1.19 10.01
N GLU A 72 1.82 0.35 10.73
CA GLU A 72 1.10 -0.78 10.13
C GLU A 72 -0.03 -0.34 9.18
N PHE A 73 -0.75 0.73 9.56
CA PHE A 73 -1.93 1.21 8.85
C PHE A 73 -1.73 2.57 8.17
N PHE A 74 -0.48 2.97 7.93
CA PHE A 74 -0.13 4.31 7.44
C PHE A 74 -0.95 4.74 6.23
N PHE A 75 -0.99 3.94 5.18
CA PHE A 75 -1.73 4.31 3.97
C PHE A 75 -3.24 4.42 4.20
N LEU A 76 -3.83 3.56 5.03
CA LEU A 76 -5.25 3.68 5.40
C LEU A 76 -5.53 4.98 6.16
N ILE A 77 -4.61 5.38 7.03
CA ILE A 77 -4.69 6.65 7.79
C ILE A 77 -4.57 7.85 6.86
N VAL A 78 -3.65 7.78 5.89
CA VAL A 78 -3.50 8.81 4.84
C VAL A 78 -4.76 8.89 3.98
N PHE A 79 -5.29 7.77 3.49
CA PHE A 79 -6.52 7.74 2.69
C PHE A 79 -7.69 8.36 3.46
N ARG A 80 -7.87 7.98 4.73
CA ARG A 80 -8.87 8.59 5.61
C ARG A 80 -8.70 10.10 5.70
N SER A 81 -7.47 10.57 5.95
CA SER A 81 -7.16 11.99 6.09
C SER A 81 -7.44 12.76 4.79
N VAL A 82 -7.13 12.20 3.64
CA VAL A 82 -7.42 12.78 2.32
C VAL A 82 -8.93 12.81 2.08
N LEU A 83 -9.65 11.71 2.34
CA LEU A 83 -11.11 11.64 2.19
C LEU A 83 -11.84 12.62 3.11
N GLN A 84 -11.32 12.85 4.32
CA GLN A 84 -11.82 13.89 5.22
C GLN A 84 -11.59 15.29 4.65
N THR A 85 -10.43 15.54 4.06
CA THR A 85 -10.08 16.83 3.42
C THR A 85 -10.99 17.14 2.24
N VAL A 86 -11.37 16.15 1.44
CA VAL A 86 -12.29 16.37 0.30
C VAL A 86 -13.76 16.46 0.71
N GLY A 87 -14.07 16.34 2.01
CA GLY A 87 -15.37 16.70 2.57
C GLY A 87 -16.36 15.57 2.74
N LEU A 88 -15.92 14.29 2.86
CA LEU A 88 -16.83 13.22 3.23
C LEU A 88 -17.42 13.45 4.63
N THR A 89 -18.71 13.12 4.79
CA THR A 89 -19.35 13.14 6.10
C THR A 89 -18.73 12.12 7.06
N PRO A 90 -18.83 12.28 8.38
CA PRO A 90 -18.30 11.29 9.32
C PRO A 90 -18.85 9.86 9.10
N ALA A 91 -20.11 9.72 8.67
CA ALA A 91 -20.74 8.42 8.40
C ALA A 91 -20.14 7.78 7.12
N ASP A 92 -20.05 8.54 6.03
CA ASP A 92 -19.48 8.09 4.76
C ASP A 92 -17.99 7.77 4.90
N LEU A 93 -17.26 8.62 5.64
CA LEU A 93 -15.85 8.41 5.94
C LEU A 93 -15.62 7.11 6.71
N ARG A 94 -16.48 6.78 7.68
CA ARG A 94 -16.43 5.51 8.41
C ARG A 94 -16.63 4.33 7.46
N LEU A 95 -17.69 4.35 6.64
CA LEU A 95 -17.95 3.30 5.64
C LEU A 95 -16.76 3.08 4.72
N CYS A 96 -16.19 4.16 4.17
CA CYS A 96 -14.99 4.07 3.32
C CYS A 96 -13.79 3.46 4.06
N CYS A 97 -13.56 3.83 5.32
CA CYS A 97 -12.46 3.30 6.11
C CYS A 97 -12.62 1.82 6.44
N GLU A 98 -13.83 1.36 6.71
CA GLU A 98 -14.16 -0.05 6.93
C GLU A 98 -13.92 -0.86 5.64
N LEU A 99 -14.38 -0.38 4.50
CA LEU A 99 -14.15 -1.01 3.19
C LEU A 99 -12.66 -1.03 2.82
N ASN A 100 -11.94 0.08 3.05
CA ASN A 100 -10.50 0.15 2.77
C ASN A 100 -9.69 -0.81 3.65
N PHE A 101 -10.11 -1.05 4.89
CA PHE A 101 -9.49 -2.09 5.72
C PHE A 101 -9.75 -3.49 5.16
N CYS A 102 -10.96 -3.77 4.68
CA CYS A 102 -11.26 -5.05 4.03
C CYS A 102 -10.43 -5.24 2.76
N ILE A 103 -10.30 -4.20 1.92
CA ILE A 103 -9.46 -4.21 0.71
C ILE A 103 -8.00 -4.51 1.09
N LYS A 104 -7.42 -3.77 2.05
CA LYS A 104 -6.06 -4.05 2.54
C LYS A 104 -5.92 -5.49 3.00
N GLY A 105 -6.91 -6.01 3.73
CA GLY A 105 -6.89 -7.38 4.24
C GLY A 105 -6.92 -8.44 3.14
N THR A 106 -7.70 -8.21 2.08
CA THR A 106 -7.75 -9.07 0.91
C THR A 106 -6.41 -9.08 0.18
N ILE A 107 -5.82 -7.89 -0.05
CA ILE A 107 -4.50 -7.73 -0.68
C ILE A 107 -3.43 -8.44 0.14
N THR A 108 -3.33 -8.14 1.45
CA THR A 108 -2.35 -8.77 2.33
C THR A 108 -2.47 -10.29 2.36
N ALA A 109 -3.70 -10.83 2.29
CA ALA A 109 -3.91 -12.27 2.24
C ALA A 109 -3.47 -12.89 0.90
N ALA A 110 -3.63 -12.17 -0.21
CA ALA A 110 -3.12 -12.59 -1.52
C ALA A 110 -1.59 -12.53 -1.57
N ASP A 111 -0.98 -11.43 -1.14
CA ASP A 111 0.48 -11.26 -1.09
C ASP A 111 1.15 -12.34 -0.22
N ASN A 112 0.55 -12.69 0.91
CA ASN A 112 1.03 -13.80 1.74
C ASN A 112 1.15 -15.13 0.95
N LEU A 113 0.28 -15.36 -0.04
CA LEU A 113 0.30 -16.58 -0.85
C LEU A 113 1.38 -16.51 -1.95
N PHE A 114 1.62 -15.33 -2.51
CA PHE A 114 2.65 -15.12 -3.54
C PHE A 114 4.07 -15.10 -2.96
N ASP A 115 4.24 -14.48 -1.77
CA ASP A 115 5.55 -14.23 -1.16
C ASP A 115 5.87 -15.18 -0.01
N ASP A 116 5.03 -16.21 0.23
CA ASP A 116 5.17 -17.18 1.33
C ASP A 116 5.28 -16.51 2.72
N GLN A 117 4.51 -15.43 2.92
CA GLN A 117 4.46 -14.65 4.16
C GLN A 117 3.28 -15.10 5.06
N ASP A 118 3.28 -14.66 6.33
CA ASP A 118 2.20 -14.95 7.29
C ASP A 118 1.81 -13.69 8.08
N LYS A 119 1.27 -12.69 7.38
CA LYS A 119 0.73 -11.48 8.00
C LYS A 119 -0.75 -11.65 8.31
N ALA A 120 -1.12 -11.65 9.61
CA ALA A 120 -2.50 -11.81 10.06
C ALA A 120 -3.10 -10.46 10.43
N LEU A 121 -4.17 -10.04 9.74
CA LEU A 121 -4.96 -8.84 10.06
C LEU A 121 -6.25 -9.15 10.81
N LEU A 122 -6.75 -10.39 10.71
CA LEU A 122 -7.88 -10.88 11.47
C LEU A 122 -7.43 -11.78 12.62
N PRO A 123 -8.11 -11.77 13.78
CA PRO A 123 -7.79 -12.61 14.92
C PRO A 123 -8.28 -14.06 14.68
N LEU A 124 -7.64 -14.74 13.73
CA LEU A 124 -7.96 -16.13 13.39
C LEU A 124 -7.23 -17.10 14.31
N LYS A 125 -7.98 -18.07 14.86
CA LYS A 125 -7.47 -19.14 15.70
C LYS A 125 -7.33 -20.42 14.89
N LEU A 126 -6.18 -20.60 14.23
CA LEU A 126 -5.83 -21.80 13.47
C LEU A 126 -4.55 -22.41 14.06
N GLY A 127 -4.49 -23.77 14.11
CA GLY A 127 -3.36 -24.46 14.71
C GLY A 127 -2.06 -24.31 13.90
N GLN A 128 -2.06 -24.78 12.65
CA GLN A 128 -0.91 -24.72 11.73
C GLN A 128 -1.39 -24.44 10.30
N GLY A 129 -0.46 -24.00 9.43
CA GLY A 129 -0.72 -23.79 8.01
C GLY A 129 -0.91 -22.33 7.63
N ALA A 130 0.21 -21.58 7.47
CA ALA A 130 0.21 -20.17 7.08
C ALA A 130 -0.58 -19.92 5.77
N ARG A 131 -0.37 -20.76 4.75
CA ARG A 131 -1.10 -20.65 3.48
C ARG A 131 -2.62 -20.79 3.65
N PHE A 132 -3.07 -21.80 4.45
CA PHE A 132 -4.51 -21.94 4.69
C PHE A 132 -5.08 -20.78 5.51
N ARG A 133 -4.30 -20.22 6.46
CA ARG A 133 -4.69 -19.01 7.19
C ARG A 133 -4.90 -17.84 6.22
N SER A 134 -4.00 -17.65 5.26
CA SER A 134 -4.12 -16.60 4.24
C SER A 134 -5.35 -16.81 3.35
N ILE A 135 -5.62 -18.05 2.91
CA ILE A 135 -6.85 -18.37 2.16
C ILE A 135 -8.09 -18.07 2.99
N LEU A 136 -8.14 -18.48 4.26
CA LEU A 136 -9.29 -18.20 5.13
C LEU A 136 -9.45 -16.71 5.39
N GLN A 137 -8.35 -15.98 5.57
CA GLN A 137 -8.36 -14.52 5.74
C GLN A 137 -8.94 -13.83 4.48
N LEU A 138 -8.53 -14.25 3.28
CA LEU A 138 -9.04 -13.73 2.01
C LEU A 138 -10.56 -13.94 1.90
N LEU A 139 -11.04 -15.16 2.15
CA LEU A 139 -12.46 -15.49 2.12
C LEU A 139 -13.27 -14.74 3.20
N ALA A 140 -12.68 -14.55 4.39
CA ALA A 140 -13.33 -13.81 5.47
C ALA A 140 -13.45 -12.32 5.11
N PHE A 141 -12.42 -11.69 4.54
CA PHE A 141 -12.49 -10.31 4.11
C PHE A 141 -13.49 -10.08 2.98
N GLU A 142 -13.61 -11.00 2.04
CA GLU A 142 -14.67 -10.94 1.00
C GLU A 142 -16.06 -10.90 1.64
N ARG A 143 -16.32 -11.75 2.63
CA ARG A 143 -17.59 -11.76 3.39
C ARG A 143 -17.78 -10.48 4.22
N LEU A 144 -16.71 -9.98 4.83
CA LEU A 144 -16.76 -8.74 5.62
C LEU A 144 -17.05 -7.53 4.73
N VAL A 145 -16.55 -7.46 3.48
CA VAL A 145 -16.98 -6.44 2.50
C VAL A 145 -18.49 -6.44 2.34
N SER A 146 -19.10 -7.61 2.13
CA SER A 146 -20.57 -7.72 2.00
C SER A 146 -21.30 -7.22 3.24
N ARG A 147 -20.80 -7.57 4.45
CA ARG A 147 -21.40 -7.11 5.72
C ARG A 147 -21.30 -5.60 5.91
N VAL A 148 -20.15 -5.00 5.58
CA VAL A 148 -19.96 -3.54 5.62
C VAL A 148 -20.91 -2.84 4.67
N LEU A 149 -21.05 -3.34 3.43
CA LEU A 149 -22.00 -2.78 2.44
C LEU A 149 -23.44 -2.92 2.88
N GLU A 150 -23.85 -4.05 3.46
CA GLU A 150 -25.20 -4.25 4.01
C GLU A 150 -25.52 -3.22 5.11
N ARG A 151 -24.55 -2.93 6.01
CA ARG A 151 -24.72 -1.87 7.01
C ARG A 151 -24.83 -0.49 6.35
N GLY A 152 -23.99 -0.20 5.35
CA GLY A 152 -24.05 1.05 4.62
C GLY A 152 -25.38 1.27 3.91
N VAL A 153 -25.96 0.21 3.31
CA VAL A 153 -27.31 0.25 2.70
C VAL A 153 -28.37 0.50 3.76
N THR A 154 -28.32 -0.22 4.87
CA THR A 154 -29.28 -0.05 5.98
C THR A 154 -29.22 1.35 6.58
N ALA A 155 -28.03 1.94 6.67
CA ALA A 155 -27.82 3.30 7.16
C ALA A 155 -28.16 4.41 6.12
N GLY A 156 -28.41 4.04 4.85
CA GLY A 156 -28.70 5.00 3.78
C GLY A 156 -27.46 5.73 3.22
N SER A 157 -26.26 5.29 3.58
CA SER A 157 -25.00 5.87 3.07
C SER A 157 -24.68 5.43 1.63
N ILE A 158 -25.21 4.30 1.20
CA ILE A 158 -25.01 3.75 -0.14
C ILE A 158 -26.27 3.01 -0.59
N SER A 159 -26.66 3.11 -1.86
CA SER A 159 -27.78 2.34 -2.39
C SER A 159 -27.41 0.87 -2.61
N THR A 160 -28.40 -0.01 -2.69
CA THR A 160 -28.19 -1.43 -3.05
C THR A 160 -27.53 -1.58 -4.41
N ALA A 161 -27.89 -0.74 -5.38
CA ALA A 161 -27.29 -0.74 -6.71
C ALA A 161 -25.81 -0.35 -6.65
N SER A 162 -25.49 0.71 -5.91
CA SER A 162 -24.10 1.18 -5.71
C SER A 162 -23.26 0.15 -4.94
N ALA A 163 -23.85 -0.55 -3.96
CA ALA A 163 -23.16 -1.63 -3.25
C ALA A 163 -22.80 -2.81 -4.17
N ALA A 164 -23.72 -3.23 -5.03
CA ALA A 164 -23.44 -4.25 -6.05
C ALA A 164 -22.39 -3.78 -7.08
N GLN A 165 -22.45 -2.52 -7.48
CA GLN A 165 -21.45 -1.91 -8.37
C GLN A 165 -20.06 -1.87 -7.70
N PHE A 166 -19.98 -1.54 -6.41
CA PHE A 166 -18.72 -1.57 -5.64
C PHE A 166 -18.05 -2.95 -5.71
N GLN A 167 -18.80 -4.01 -5.40
CA GLN A 167 -18.25 -5.38 -5.41
C GLN A 167 -17.74 -5.77 -6.81
N LYS A 168 -18.53 -5.46 -7.86
CA LYS A 168 -18.13 -5.73 -9.25
C LYS A 168 -16.87 -4.95 -9.65
N GLU A 169 -16.81 -3.66 -9.32
CA GLU A 169 -15.68 -2.79 -9.67
C GLU A 169 -14.42 -3.21 -8.90
N LEU A 170 -14.55 -3.49 -7.60
CA LEU A 170 -13.44 -3.96 -6.77
C LEU A 170 -12.82 -5.23 -7.37
N LEU A 171 -13.63 -6.26 -7.61
CA LEU A 171 -13.15 -7.52 -8.17
C LEU A 171 -12.52 -7.34 -9.56
N SER A 172 -13.13 -6.50 -10.42
CA SER A 172 -12.60 -6.24 -11.77
C SER A 172 -11.24 -5.53 -11.73
N ARG A 173 -11.06 -4.56 -10.82
CA ARG A 173 -9.78 -3.86 -10.64
C ARG A 173 -8.72 -4.77 -10.04
N MET A 174 -9.08 -5.56 -9.03
CA MET A 174 -8.17 -6.54 -8.46
C MET A 174 -7.75 -7.60 -9.48
N ALA A 175 -8.65 -8.05 -10.35
CA ALA A 175 -8.32 -8.97 -11.43
C ALA A 175 -7.33 -8.36 -12.44
N ALA A 176 -7.46 -7.07 -12.75
CA ALA A 176 -6.52 -6.39 -13.64
C ALA A 176 -5.10 -6.28 -13.01
N ILE A 177 -5.02 -5.95 -11.71
CA ILE A 177 -3.76 -5.91 -10.97
C ILE A 177 -3.15 -7.31 -10.88
N GLY A 178 -3.93 -8.31 -10.46
CA GLY A 178 -3.48 -9.69 -10.33
C GLY A 178 -3.10 -10.33 -11.66
N SER A 179 -3.69 -9.90 -12.79
CA SER A 179 -3.28 -10.37 -14.13
C SER A 179 -1.88 -9.88 -14.49
N LEU A 180 -1.49 -8.69 -14.04
CA LEU A 180 -0.11 -8.22 -14.22
C LEU A 180 0.87 -9.07 -13.40
N GLU A 181 0.57 -9.29 -12.11
CA GLU A 181 1.39 -10.16 -11.24
C GLU A 181 1.51 -11.58 -11.81
N GLY A 182 0.39 -12.17 -12.22
CA GLY A 182 0.36 -13.51 -12.83
C GLY A 182 1.11 -13.59 -14.16
N SER A 183 1.25 -12.49 -14.91
CA SER A 183 2.04 -12.48 -16.16
C SER A 183 3.54 -12.62 -15.93
N GLU A 184 4.01 -12.43 -14.70
CA GLU A 184 5.42 -12.55 -14.31
C GLU A 184 5.79 -13.92 -13.74
N GLU A 185 4.81 -14.82 -13.51
CA GLU A 185 5.03 -16.18 -12.97
C GLU A 185 5.88 -17.05 -13.89
N GLY A 186 6.67 -16.72 -14.65
CA GLY A 186 7.58 -17.53 -15.51
C GLY A 186 8.76 -16.70 -15.98
N GLY A 187 8.87 -15.50 -15.40
CA GLY A 187 9.79 -14.47 -15.82
C GLY A 187 9.27 -13.68 -17.01
N VAL A 188 9.65 -12.40 -17.07
CA VAL A 188 9.25 -11.50 -18.15
C VAL A 188 10.09 -11.66 -19.40
N GLN A 189 9.49 -11.40 -20.56
CA GLN A 189 10.18 -11.47 -21.86
C GLN A 189 10.78 -10.08 -22.20
N GLY A 190 12.05 -9.91 -21.86
CA GLY A 190 12.78 -8.66 -22.11
C GLY A 190 12.54 -7.58 -21.04
N VAL A 191 13.34 -6.53 -21.12
CA VAL A 191 13.33 -5.42 -20.17
C VAL A 191 12.72 -4.19 -20.83
N MET A 192 11.62 -3.68 -20.28
CA MET A 192 10.96 -2.45 -20.77
C MET A 192 11.84 -1.22 -20.56
N GLU A 193 11.66 -0.18 -21.37
CA GLU A 193 12.20 1.16 -21.11
C GLU A 193 11.65 1.71 -19.77
N PRO A 194 12.44 2.48 -18.99
CA PRO A 194 12.03 2.96 -17.67
C PRO A 194 10.70 3.71 -17.65
N ASP A 195 10.47 4.63 -18.58
CA ASP A 195 9.21 5.39 -18.61
C ASP A 195 8.02 4.49 -18.98
N GLN A 196 8.24 3.52 -19.86
CA GLN A 196 7.22 2.53 -20.22
C GLN A 196 6.87 1.61 -19.05
N MET A 197 7.88 1.19 -18.27
CA MET A 197 7.68 0.38 -17.06
C MET A 197 6.87 1.13 -16.01
N ILE A 198 7.15 2.41 -15.77
CA ILE A 198 6.36 3.24 -14.86
C ILE A 198 4.90 3.29 -15.31
N GLU A 199 4.64 3.52 -16.61
CA GLU A 199 3.27 3.62 -17.13
C GLU A 199 2.51 2.28 -17.10
N GLN A 200 3.15 1.18 -17.45
CA GLN A 200 2.48 -0.11 -17.68
C GLN A 200 2.54 -1.05 -16.47
N VAL A 201 3.53 -0.89 -15.58
CA VAL A 201 3.72 -1.74 -14.40
C VAL A 201 3.42 -0.97 -13.12
N HIS A 202 4.21 0.06 -12.80
CA HIS A 202 4.09 0.73 -11.49
C HIS A 202 2.76 1.46 -11.29
N ARG A 203 2.20 2.08 -12.35
CA ARG A 203 0.86 2.68 -12.27
C ARG A 203 -0.25 1.66 -12.08
N VAL A 204 -0.07 0.44 -12.56
CA VAL A 204 -1.04 -0.64 -12.35
C VAL A 204 -0.82 -1.29 -10.98
N ARG A 205 0.42 -1.68 -10.65
CA ARG A 205 0.76 -2.37 -9.42
C ARG A 205 0.59 -1.47 -8.18
N GLY A 206 1.20 -0.29 -8.18
CA GLY A 206 1.11 0.67 -7.06
C GLY A 206 -0.03 1.67 -7.20
N GLY A 207 -0.13 2.34 -8.37
CA GLY A 207 -1.10 3.41 -8.59
C GLY A 207 -2.54 2.93 -8.53
N ALA A 208 -2.92 1.93 -9.35
CA ALA A 208 -4.29 1.41 -9.35
C ALA A 208 -4.64 0.68 -8.04
N LEU A 209 -3.66 0.07 -7.35
CA LEU A 209 -3.87 -0.51 -6.03
C LEU A 209 -4.34 0.55 -5.02
N PHE A 210 -3.69 1.71 -4.99
CA PHE A 210 -4.08 2.81 -4.11
C PHE A 210 -5.42 3.44 -4.52
N GLU A 211 -5.76 3.45 -5.81
CA GLU A 211 -7.06 3.91 -6.30
C GLU A 211 -8.24 3.06 -5.81
N LEU A 212 -8.03 1.82 -5.38
CA LEU A 212 -9.10 0.99 -4.81
C LEU A 212 -9.77 1.68 -3.62
N ALA A 213 -9.03 2.50 -2.86
CA ALA A 213 -9.57 3.27 -1.75
C ALA A 213 -10.62 4.31 -2.16
N PHE A 214 -10.72 4.64 -3.45
CA PHE A 214 -11.64 5.63 -4.00
C PHE A 214 -12.88 5.03 -4.69
N ILE A 215 -13.02 3.70 -4.70
CA ILE A 215 -14.22 3.06 -5.29
C ILE A 215 -15.46 3.46 -4.48
N ALA A 216 -15.45 3.27 -3.15
CA ALA A 216 -16.58 3.60 -2.30
C ALA A 216 -16.94 5.10 -2.36
N PRO A 217 -16.02 6.06 -2.15
CA PRO A 217 -16.35 7.49 -2.19
C PRO A 217 -17.04 7.94 -3.48
N ARG A 218 -16.74 7.32 -4.62
CA ARG A 218 -17.39 7.65 -5.90
C ARG A 218 -18.80 7.11 -6.05
N LEU A 219 -19.16 6.11 -5.26
CA LEU A 219 -20.46 5.41 -5.32
C LEU A 219 -21.41 5.83 -4.19
N LEU A 220 -20.92 6.64 -3.24
CA LEU A 220 -21.75 7.21 -2.19
C LEU A 220 -22.70 8.27 -2.76
N GLU A 221 -23.86 8.39 -2.15
CA GLU A 221 -24.81 9.48 -2.44
C GLU A 221 -24.38 10.81 -1.78
N ALA A 222 -23.09 10.95 -1.51
CA ALA A 222 -22.51 12.08 -0.81
C ALA A 222 -22.39 13.32 -1.70
N ALA A 223 -22.60 14.50 -1.10
CA ALA A 223 -22.45 15.79 -1.76
C ALA A 223 -20.98 16.22 -1.95
N VAL A 224 -20.09 15.28 -2.28
CA VAL A 224 -18.68 15.58 -2.55
C VAL A 224 -18.54 16.01 -4.00
N ASN A 225 -17.79 17.09 -4.24
CA ASN A 225 -17.50 17.54 -5.60
C ASN A 225 -16.73 16.43 -6.38
N PRO A 226 -17.28 15.90 -7.48
CA PRO A 226 -16.66 14.80 -8.23
C PRO A 226 -15.26 15.15 -8.78
N ASP A 227 -15.02 16.42 -9.17
CA ASP A 227 -13.74 16.85 -9.70
C ASP A 227 -12.66 16.88 -8.60
N VAL A 228 -13.03 17.32 -7.40
CA VAL A 228 -12.14 17.30 -6.21
C VAL A 228 -11.78 15.86 -5.85
N LEU A 229 -12.77 14.97 -5.83
CA LEU A 229 -12.56 13.55 -5.56
C LEU A 229 -11.67 12.89 -6.61
N ALA A 230 -11.90 13.16 -7.90
CA ALA A 230 -11.10 12.63 -9.00
C ALA A 230 -9.65 13.15 -8.95
N ARG A 231 -9.43 14.41 -8.55
CA ARG A 231 -8.09 14.97 -8.34
C ARG A 231 -7.38 14.29 -7.18
N ALA A 232 -8.06 14.10 -6.05
CA ALA A 232 -7.52 13.38 -4.90
C ALA A 232 -7.16 11.92 -5.26
N GLN A 233 -8.01 11.23 -6.01
CA GLN A 233 -7.74 9.88 -6.50
C GLN A 233 -6.46 9.84 -7.36
N ARG A 234 -6.32 10.75 -8.35
CA ARG A 234 -5.10 10.81 -9.18
C ARG A 234 -3.84 11.10 -8.36
N ALA A 235 -3.93 11.95 -7.36
CA ALA A 235 -2.81 12.24 -6.47
C ALA A 235 -2.41 11.01 -5.64
N ILE A 236 -3.38 10.28 -5.10
CA ILE A 236 -3.14 9.04 -4.36
C ILE A 236 -2.59 7.95 -5.29
N SER A 237 -3.05 7.86 -6.53
CA SER A 237 -2.47 6.97 -7.54
C SER A 237 -0.98 7.25 -7.79
N LYS A 238 -0.59 8.53 -7.93
CA LYS A 238 0.82 8.92 -8.04
C LYS A 238 1.63 8.54 -6.80
N LEU A 239 1.06 8.69 -5.60
CA LEU A 239 1.73 8.27 -4.37
C LEU A 239 1.97 6.76 -4.33
N GLY A 240 1.01 5.96 -4.78
CA GLY A 240 1.17 4.51 -4.93
C GLY A 240 2.21 4.14 -5.99
N THR A 241 2.26 4.88 -7.10
CA THR A 241 3.31 4.73 -8.13
C THR A 241 4.69 5.05 -7.55
N ALA A 242 4.82 6.15 -6.80
CA ALA A 242 6.07 6.52 -6.14
C ALA A 242 6.55 5.45 -5.15
N PHE A 243 5.63 4.89 -4.38
CA PHE A 243 5.92 3.78 -3.46
C PHE A 243 6.49 2.59 -4.23
N GLN A 244 5.83 2.15 -5.30
CA GLN A 244 6.29 1.02 -6.10
C GLN A 244 7.67 1.27 -6.75
N ILE A 245 7.94 2.50 -7.21
CA ILE A 245 9.24 2.87 -7.78
C ILE A 245 10.38 2.66 -6.77
N VAL A 246 10.18 3.05 -5.51
CA VAL A 246 11.25 2.92 -4.50
C VAL A 246 11.29 1.52 -3.87
N ASP A 247 10.21 0.78 -3.93
CA ASP A 247 10.13 -0.62 -3.50
C ASP A 247 11.04 -1.52 -4.36
N ASP A 248 11.15 -1.22 -5.65
CA ASP A 248 12.06 -1.91 -6.58
C ASP A 248 13.55 -1.81 -6.17
N LEU A 249 13.93 -0.82 -5.35
CA LEU A 249 15.26 -0.76 -4.75
C LEU A 249 15.44 -1.76 -3.61
N THR A 250 14.37 -2.05 -2.88
CA THR A 250 14.37 -3.04 -1.80
C THR A 250 14.44 -4.44 -2.37
N ASP A 251 13.65 -4.70 -3.41
CA ASP A 251 13.41 -6.03 -3.95
C ASP A 251 14.32 -6.40 -5.15
N PHE A 252 15.35 -5.58 -5.43
CA PHE A 252 16.19 -5.70 -6.64
C PHE A 252 16.70 -7.11 -6.88
N GLU A 253 17.37 -7.73 -5.90
CA GLU A 253 17.95 -9.07 -6.04
C GLU A 253 16.87 -10.16 -6.15
N PHE A 254 15.77 -9.99 -5.42
CA PHE A 254 14.64 -10.90 -5.45
C PHE A 254 13.97 -10.89 -6.82
N ASP A 255 13.67 -9.72 -7.35
CA ASP A 255 13.04 -9.53 -8.66
C ASP A 255 13.94 -10.00 -9.80
N LEU A 256 15.23 -9.68 -9.71
CA LEU A 256 16.21 -10.11 -10.71
C LEU A 256 16.29 -11.65 -10.78
N ASN A 257 16.31 -12.32 -9.61
CA ASN A 257 16.35 -13.78 -9.54
C ASN A 257 15.07 -14.45 -10.05
N ARG A 258 13.90 -13.79 -9.87
CA ARG A 258 12.62 -14.29 -10.41
C ARG A 258 12.44 -13.94 -11.88
N GLY A 259 13.23 -13.00 -12.41
CA GLY A 259 13.02 -12.42 -13.73
C GLY A 259 11.74 -11.56 -13.77
N SER A 260 11.39 -10.90 -12.67
CA SER A 260 10.24 -9.99 -12.56
C SER A 260 10.58 -8.61 -13.08
N HIS A 261 9.56 -7.76 -13.29
CA HIS A 261 9.75 -6.36 -13.59
C HIS A 261 10.37 -5.63 -12.40
N ASN A 262 11.44 -4.87 -12.66
CA ASN A 262 12.10 -4.02 -11.68
C ASN A 262 12.69 -2.79 -12.36
N LEU A 263 12.37 -1.59 -11.88
CA LEU A 263 12.77 -0.33 -12.51
C LEU A 263 14.27 -0.11 -12.48
N LEU A 264 14.97 -0.58 -11.44
CA LEU A 264 16.42 -0.46 -11.39
C LEU A 264 17.07 -1.31 -12.50
N VAL A 265 16.58 -2.54 -12.72
CA VAL A 265 17.02 -3.39 -13.86
C VAL A 265 16.77 -2.68 -15.19
N SER A 266 15.60 -2.07 -15.34
CA SER A 266 15.25 -1.28 -16.53
C SER A 266 16.19 -0.08 -16.72
N GLN A 267 16.41 0.69 -15.67
CA GLN A 267 17.30 1.87 -15.71
C GLN A 267 18.72 1.48 -16.08
N ILE A 268 19.28 0.43 -15.47
CA ILE A 268 20.63 -0.06 -15.80
C ILE A 268 20.69 -0.49 -17.26
N THR A 269 19.72 -1.27 -17.72
CA THR A 269 19.72 -1.86 -19.06
C THR A 269 19.71 -0.78 -20.15
N HIS A 270 18.83 0.21 -20.02
CA HIS A 270 18.58 1.19 -21.08
C HIS A 270 19.39 2.49 -20.93
N ARG A 271 19.64 2.93 -19.69
CA ARG A 271 20.22 4.26 -19.40
C ARG A 271 21.46 4.22 -18.53
N GLY A 272 21.80 3.06 -17.95
CA GLY A 272 22.97 2.88 -17.09
C GLY A 272 24.28 3.07 -17.83
N THR A 273 25.37 3.23 -17.11
CA THR A 273 26.72 3.30 -17.62
C THR A 273 27.15 1.98 -18.28
N ALA A 274 28.20 1.99 -19.08
CA ALA A 274 28.73 0.77 -19.66
C ALA A 274 29.23 -0.22 -18.60
N ALA A 275 29.76 0.30 -17.49
CA ALA A 275 30.19 -0.51 -16.33
C ALA A 275 29.00 -1.18 -15.66
N GLU A 276 27.94 -0.43 -15.33
CA GLU A 276 26.72 -0.98 -14.72
C GLU A 276 26.09 -2.07 -15.59
N ARG A 277 25.95 -1.86 -16.89
CA ARG A 277 25.44 -2.89 -17.82
C ARG A 277 26.30 -4.15 -17.85
N THR A 278 27.63 -3.99 -17.77
CA THR A 278 28.54 -5.14 -17.74
C THR A 278 28.38 -5.90 -16.42
N HIS A 279 28.27 -5.19 -15.30
CA HIS A 279 28.04 -5.83 -14.00
C HIS A 279 26.69 -6.55 -13.97
N LEU A 280 25.60 -5.94 -14.46
CA LEU A 280 24.28 -6.58 -14.51
C LEU A 280 24.31 -7.89 -15.32
N ALA A 281 24.99 -7.89 -16.48
CA ALA A 281 25.08 -9.07 -17.35
C ALA A 281 25.85 -10.24 -16.72
N THR A 282 26.69 -9.99 -15.73
CA THR A 282 27.50 -11.00 -15.04
C THR A 282 27.04 -11.27 -13.60
N PHE A 283 26.02 -10.53 -13.14
CA PHE A 283 25.53 -10.62 -11.77
C PHE A 283 24.76 -11.92 -11.53
N SER A 284 25.12 -12.67 -10.49
CA SER A 284 24.54 -13.96 -10.14
C SER A 284 23.50 -13.91 -9.02
N GLY A 285 23.02 -12.69 -8.65
CA GLY A 285 21.98 -12.51 -7.64
C GLY A 285 22.46 -12.43 -6.19
N THR A 286 23.77 -12.58 -5.93
CA THR A 286 24.35 -12.45 -4.58
C THR A 286 25.65 -11.63 -4.62
N ALA A 287 25.85 -10.76 -3.62
CA ALA A 287 27.12 -10.07 -3.44
C ALA A 287 28.20 -11.08 -3.00
N ALA A 288 29.37 -11.03 -3.62
CA ALA A 288 30.46 -11.93 -3.33
C ALA A 288 31.07 -11.76 -1.94
N ASP A 289 31.01 -10.54 -1.39
CA ASP A 289 31.71 -10.14 -0.14
C ASP A 289 30.82 -9.51 0.95
N GLY A 290 29.49 -9.68 0.88
CA GLY A 290 28.56 -9.17 1.90
C GLY A 290 28.34 -7.64 1.88
N GLY A 291 28.81 -6.94 0.83
CA GLY A 291 28.49 -5.53 0.56
C GLY A 291 27.13 -5.36 -0.10
N ASP A 292 26.62 -4.13 -0.13
CA ASP A 292 25.37 -3.83 -0.85
C ASP A 292 25.65 -3.61 -2.34
N VAL A 293 25.24 -4.59 -3.13
CA VAL A 293 25.44 -4.63 -4.60
C VAL A 293 24.88 -3.39 -5.31
N VAL A 294 23.73 -2.90 -4.86
CA VAL A 294 23.06 -1.76 -5.53
C VAL A 294 23.93 -0.51 -5.42
N THR A 295 24.40 -0.20 -4.21
CA THR A 295 25.22 1.00 -3.96
C THR A 295 26.65 0.89 -4.48
N GLU A 296 27.19 -0.33 -4.57
CA GLU A 296 28.56 -0.57 -5.04
C GLU A 296 28.66 -0.63 -6.56
N LEU A 297 27.71 -1.27 -7.24
CA LEU A 297 27.80 -1.55 -8.68
C LEU A 297 26.84 -0.73 -9.55
N PHE A 298 25.75 -0.21 -8.99
CA PHE A 298 24.64 0.41 -9.72
C PHE A 298 24.22 1.78 -9.16
N ALA A 299 25.14 2.48 -8.49
CA ALA A 299 24.86 3.73 -7.77
C ALA A 299 24.23 4.82 -8.64
N ASP A 300 24.69 5.01 -9.86
CA ASP A 300 24.16 6.08 -10.75
C ASP A 300 22.74 5.77 -11.20
N SER A 301 22.47 4.52 -11.58
CA SER A 301 21.13 4.07 -11.94
C SER A 301 20.17 4.05 -10.74
N ALA A 302 20.64 3.63 -9.57
CA ALA A 302 19.86 3.63 -8.34
C ALA A 302 19.48 5.05 -7.91
N ARG A 303 20.40 6.01 -7.99
CA ARG A 303 20.12 7.43 -7.72
C ARG A 303 19.04 7.97 -8.65
N ALA A 304 19.07 7.64 -9.94
CA ALA A 304 18.04 8.05 -10.89
C ALA A 304 16.66 7.46 -10.55
N VAL A 305 16.59 6.23 -10.01
CA VAL A 305 15.35 5.60 -9.54
C VAL A 305 14.82 6.31 -8.29
N VAL A 306 15.69 6.62 -7.31
CA VAL A 306 15.31 7.38 -6.10
C VAL A 306 14.74 8.74 -6.49
N GLU A 307 15.46 9.52 -7.30
CA GLU A 307 15.01 10.84 -7.75
C GLU A 307 13.63 10.77 -8.44
N ARG A 308 13.41 9.74 -9.25
CA ARG A 308 12.12 9.53 -9.92
C ARG A 308 10.99 9.26 -8.93
N GLY A 309 11.21 8.41 -7.93
CA GLY A 309 10.22 8.12 -6.87
C GLY A 309 9.89 9.36 -6.03
N GLU A 310 10.92 10.12 -5.64
CA GLU A 310 10.76 11.37 -4.89
C GLU A 310 9.98 12.43 -5.68
N ASP A 311 10.28 12.59 -6.96
CA ASP A 311 9.55 13.51 -7.86
C ASP A 311 8.07 13.12 -7.98
N GLU A 312 7.76 11.85 -8.10
CA GLU A 312 6.38 11.37 -8.21
C GLU A 312 5.62 11.57 -6.89
N ALA A 313 6.27 11.29 -5.74
CA ALA A 313 5.72 11.55 -4.42
C ALA A 313 5.47 13.06 -4.19
N LYS A 314 6.42 13.90 -4.57
CA LYS A 314 6.28 15.36 -4.47
C LYS A 314 5.11 15.86 -5.29
N ARG A 315 4.96 15.43 -6.55
CA ARG A 315 3.82 15.81 -7.41
C ARG A 315 2.48 15.35 -6.82
N ALA A 316 2.44 14.17 -6.20
CA ALA A 316 1.26 13.67 -5.49
C ALA A 316 0.89 14.58 -4.32
N LEU A 317 1.86 14.93 -3.47
CA LEU A 317 1.65 15.77 -2.30
C LEU A 317 1.32 17.22 -2.66
N ASP A 318 1.93 17.79 -3.70
CA ASP A 318 1.60 19.13 -4.22
C ASP A 318 0.13 19.18 -4.70
N GLU A 319 -0.33 18.16 -5.41
CA GLU A 319 -1.73 18.05 -5.83
C GLU A 319 -2.67 17.93 -4.62
N LEU A 320 -2.37 17.08 -3.63
CA LEU A 320 -3.15 16.94 -2.41
C LEU A 320 -3.18 18.24 -1.60
N ARG A 321 -2.05 18.95 -1.50
CA ARG A 321 -1.96 20.25 -0.85
C ARG A 321 -2.86 21.30 -1.53
N SER A 322 -2.91 21.29 -2.85
CA SER A 322 -3.80 22.17 -3.62
C SER A 322 -5.29 21.94 -3.33
N LEU A 323 -5.64 20.74 -2.81
CA LEU A 323 -6.98 20.37 -2.34
C LEU A 323 -7.19 20.66 -0.85
N GLY A 324 -6.19 21.21 -0.14
CA GLY A 324 -6.24 21.53 1.28
C GLY A 324 -5.68 20.44 2.19
N PHE A 325 -5.07 19.36 1.63
CA PHE A 325 -4.40 18.38 2.46
C PHE A 325 -3.19 19.01 3.16
N TRP A 326 -3.04 18.72 4.43
CA TRP A 326 -2.13 19.43 5.33
C TRP A 326 -0.66 19.01 5.26
N PHE A 327 -0.32 17.92 4.54
CA PHE A 327 1.05 17.39 4.55
C PHE A 327 2.04 18.39 3.92
N PRO A 328 3.18 18.67 4.58
CA PRO A 328 4.20 19.56 4.04
C PRO A 328 4.93 18.92 2.86
N THR A 329 4.80 19.48 1.67
CA THR A 329 5.38 18.89 0.45
C THR A 329 6.91 18.92 0.43
N GLU A 330 7.52 19.82 1.20
CA GLU A 330 8.95 19.86 1.47
C GLU A 330 9.48 18.61 2.20
N LEU A 331 8.59 17.84 2.84
CA LEU A 331 8.92 16.56 3.49
C LEU A 331 8.62 15.33 2.61
N SER A 332 8.38 15.52 1.33
CA SER A 332 8.11 14.40 0.40
C SER A 332 9.27 13.40 0.35
N HIS A 333 10.50 13.89 0.36
CA HIS A 333 11.71 13.10 0.42
C HIS A 333 11.76 12.23 1.70
N GLU A 334 11.50 12.84 2.87
CA GLU A 334 11.47 12.11 4.14
C GLU A 334 10.32 11.09 4.20
N LEU A 335 9.19 11.40 3.57
CA LEU A 335 8.10 10.44 3.46
C LEU A 335 8.53 9.22 2.64
N VAL A 336 9.16 9.44 1.48
CA VAL A 336 9.67 8.35 0.63
C VAL A 336 10.66 7.49 1.41
N ARG A 337 11.64 8.09 2.09
CA ARG A 337 12.59 7.37 2.94
C ARG A 337 11.94 6.61 4.10
N ALA A 338 10.83 7.11 4.64
CA ALA A 338 10.12 6.46 5.73
C ALA A 338 9.30 5.24 5.27
N ILE A 339 8.79 5.24 4.05
CA ILE A 339 7.91 4.18 3.54
C ILE A 339 8.64 3.07 2.77
N VAL A 340 9.91 3.23 2.47
CA VAL A 340 10.73 2.21 1.79
C VAL A 340 11.11 1.08 2.76
N GLY A 341 11.31 -0.13 2.27
CA GLY A 341 11.76 -1.28 3.06
C GLY A 341 13.20 -1.13 3.59
N LEU A 342 13.61 -2.04 4.48
CA LEU A 342 14.88 -1.92 5.22
C LEU A 342 16.09 -1.80 4.28
N ASP A 343 16.22 -2.70 3.33
CA ASP A 343 17.36 -2.69 2.38
C ASP A 343 17.34 -1.43 1.52
N GLY A 344 16.16 -0.97 1.11
CA GLY A 344 15.99 0.30 0.42
C GLY A 344 16.41 1.51 1.24
N VAL A 345 16.16 1.52 2.57
CA VAL A 345 16.62 2.59 3.47
C VAL A 345 18.14 2.68 3.50
N ASP A 346 18.84 1.55 3.65
CA ASP A 346 20.30 1.53 3.69
C ASP A 346 20.89 1.96 2.34
N ARG A 347 20.28 1.56 1.23
CA ARG A 347 20.61 2.01 -0.13
C ARG A 347 20.43 3.50 -0.30
N MET A 348 19.25 4.05 0.04
CA MET A 348 18.96 5.49 -0.08
C MET A 348 19.86 6.35 0.81
N ARG A 349 20.35 5.84 1.94
CA ARG A 349 21.28 6.57 2.80
C ARG A 349 22.69 6.65 2.23
N THR A 350 23.09 5.65 1.46
CA THR A 350 24.42 5.54 0.86
C THR A 350 24.52 6.24 -0.48
N LEU A 351 23.42 6.32 -1.22
CA LEU A 351 23.30 7.01 -2.51
C LEU A 351 23.27 8.54 -2.36
#